data_3d851fbc4db559e2a3d17a6c911968c3
#
_entry.id   3d851fbc4db559e2a3d17a6c911968c3
#
_cell.length_a   1.000
_cell.length_b   1.000
_cell.length_c   1.000
_cell.angle_alpha   90.00
_cell.angle_beta   90.00
_cell.angle_gamma   90.00
#
_symmetry.space_group_name_H-M   'P 1'
#
loop_
_entity.id
_entity.type
_entity.pdbx_description
1 polymer ?
#
loop_
_entity_poly.entity_id
_entity_poly.type
_entity_poly.pdbx_seq_one_letter_code
_entity_poly.pdbx_strand_id
1 'polypeptide(L)'
;MSTVLSERRRFLKEILLHKAREMLARAAELLYAEGAEEVLAFASVLKPEGFDEHSDVDIAVKTLTEEKKLSVERKLEDIFVDIAFDVVFLEDEIRSEIRERIQREGMTWKR
;
A
#
# COMPACT_ATOMS: atom_id res chain seq x y z
N MET A 1 -8.45 1.24 -31.34
CA MET A 1 -9.63 0.36 -31.34
C MET A 1 -9.53 -0.63 -30.18
N SER A 2 -10.56 -0.71 -29.39
CA SER A 2 -10.63 -1.64 -28.26
C SER A 2 -10.91 -3.05 -28.75
N THR A 3 -10.12 -4.03 -28.30
CA THR A 3 -10.35 -5.44 -28.58
C THR A 3 -10.91 -6.11 -27.33
N VAL A 4 -11.47 -7.31 -27.50
CA VAL A 4 -11.97 -8.11 -26.38
C VAL A 4 -10.84 -8.35 -25.35
N LEU A 5 -9.62 -8.59 -25.85
CA LEU A 5 -8.46 -8.81 -24.98
C LEU A 5 -8.09 -7.54 -24.20
N SER A 6 -8.15 -6.38 -24.83
CA SER A 6 -7.87 -5.09 -24.17
C SER A 6 -8.89 -4.79 -23.09
N GLU A 7 -10.17 -5.05 -23.37
CA GLU A 7 -11.24 -4.85 -22.39
C GLU A 7 -11.11 -5.81 -21.21
N ARG A 8 -10.73 -7.06 -21.45
CA ARG A 8 -10.51 -8.05 -20.42
C ARG A 8 -9.34 -7.64 -19.52
N ARG A 9 -8.24 -7.15 -20.09
CA ARG A 9 -7.08 -6.69 -19.32
C ARG A 9 -7.47 -5.51 -18.43
N ARG A 10 -8.21 -4.57 -18.95
CA ARG A 10 -8.67 -3.40 -18.19
C ARG A 10 -9.54 -3.85 -17.02
N PHE A 11 -10.47 -4.75 -17.28
CA PHE A 11 -11.34 -5.30 -16.26
C PHE A 11 -10.56 -6.02 -15.15
N LEU A 12 -9.57 -6.83 -15.52
CA LEU A 12 -8.72 -7.53 -14.56
C LEU A 12 -7.89 -6.57 -13.72
N LYS A 13 -7.40 -5.49 -14.31
CA LYS A 13 -6.66 -4.46 -13.57
C LYS A 13 -7.55 -3.75 -12.56
N GLU A 14 -8.79 -3.47 -12.93
CA GLU A 14 -9.75 -2.83 -12.03
C GLU A 14 -10.06 -3.73 -10.84
N ILE A 15 -10.26 -5.01 -11.07
CA ILE A 15 -10.48 -6.00 -10.02
C ILE A 15 -9.28 -6.06 -9.08
N LEU A 16 -8.08 -6.11 -9.65
CA LEU A 16 -6.85 -6.20 -8.89
C LEU A 16 -6.63 -4.95 -8.02
N LEU A 17 -6.87 -3.78 -8.58
CA LEU A 17 -6.76 -2.53 -7.84
C LEU A 17 -7.76 -2.48 -6.69
N HIS A 18 -8.99 -2.90 -6.93
CA HIS A 18 -10.02 -2.93 -5.90
C HIS A 18 -9.61 -3.86 -4.75
N LYS A 19 -9.12 -5.05 -5.11
CA LYS A 19 -8.62 -6.03 -4.13
C LYS A 19 -7.45 -5.45 -3.32
N ALA A 20 -6.50 -4.80 -4.00
CA ALA A 20 -5.36 -4.17 -3.35
C ALA A 20 -5.80 -3.10 -2.35
N ARG A 21 -6.78 -2.28 -2.72
CA ARG A 21 -7.31 -1.24 -1.85
C ARG A 21 -8.08 -1.79 -0.65
N GLU A 22 -8.75 -2.91 -0.82
CA GLU A 22 -9.40 -3.60 0.31
C GLU A 22 -8.37 -4.13 1.30
N MET A 23 -7.30 -4.72 0.80
CA MET A 23 -6.20 -5.20 1.64
C MET A 23 -5.52 -4.04 2.35
N LEU A 24 -5.32 -2.92 1.63
CA LEU A 24 -4.76 -1.70 2.20
C LEU A 24 -5.63 -1.16 3.34
N ALA A 25 -6.94 -1.19 3.18
CA ALA A 25 -7.87 -0.76 4.23
C ALA A 25 -7.73 -1.61 5.50
N ARG A 26 -7.60 -2.92 5.33
CA ARG A 26 -7.36 -3.85 6.46
C ARG A 26 -6.01 -3.60 7.11
N ALA A 27 -4.99 -3.36 6.29
CA ALA A 27 -3.65 -3.05 6.77
C ALA A 27 -3.65 -1.75 7.58
N ALA A 28 -4.33 -0.73 7.10
CA ALA A 28 -4.44 0.54 7.80
C ALA A 28 -5.14 0.36 9.16
N GLU A 29 -6.22 -0.40 9.21
CA GLU A 29 -6.92 -0.71 10.45
C GLU A 29 -5.99 -1.35 11.46
N LEU A 30 -5.23 -2.36 11.02
CA LEU A 30 -4.26 -3.04 11.86
C LEU A 30 -3.20 -2.07 12.39
N LEU A 31 -2.63 -1.27 11.49
CA LEU A 31 -1.57 -0.33 11.86
C LEU A 31 -2.04 0.72 12.87
N TYR A 32 -3.23 1.27 12.67
CA TYR A 32 -3.80 2.21 13.63
C TYR A 32 -4.08 1.53 14.99
N ALA A 33 -4.57 0.30 14.97
CA ALA A 33 -4.80 -0.46 16.19
C ALA A 33 -3.50 -0.74 16.95
N GLU A 34 -2.38 -0.86 16.24
CA GLU A 34 -1.07 -1.09 16.84
C GLU A 34 -0.39 0.21 17.29
N GLY A 35 -1.02 1.35 17.07
CA GLY A 35 -0.55 2.62 17.58
C GLY A 35 0.02 3.59 16.56
N ALA A 36 -0.08 3.28 15.26
CA ALA A 36 0.37 4.21 14.24
C ALA A 36 -0.42 5.51 14.30
N GLU A 37 0.26 6.62 14.18
CA GLU A 37 -0.36 7.94 14.15
C GLU A 37 -0.97 8.22 12.78
N GLU A 38 -0.27 7.80 11.73
CA GLU A 38 -0.71 8.02 10.36
C GLU A 38 -0.26 6.87 9.46
N VAL A 39 -1.13 6.47 8.55
CA VAL A 39 -0.85 5.49 7.52
C VAL A 39 -1.10 6.16 6.18
N LEU A 40 -0.09 6.17 5.31
CA LEU A 40 -0.19 6.75 3.98
C LEU A 40 0.00 5.67 2.93
N ALA A 41 -0.74 5.80 1.83
CA ALA A 41 -0.49 5.02 0.64
C ALA A 41 0.18 5.93 -0.39
N PHE A 42 1.02 5.37 -1.22
CA PHE A 42 1.66 6.12 -2.29
C PHE A 42 1.92 5.24 -3.49
N ALA A 43 2.34 5.85 -4.58
CA ALA A 43 2.66 5.16 -5.84
C ALA A 43 1.45 4.50 -6.50
N SER A 44 1.63 3.32 -7.09
CA SER A 44 0.68 2.75 -8.05
C SER A 44 -0.70 2.43 -7.50
N VAL A 45 -0.83 2.12 -6.21
CA VAL A 45 -2.14 1.81 -5.61
C VAL A 45 -3.09 3.01 -5.63
N LEU A 46 -2.55 4.22 -5.77
CA LEU A 46 -3.34 5.44 -5.87
C LEU A 46 -3.78 5.75 -7.31
N LYS A 47 -3.22 5.07 -8.28
CA LYS A 47 -3.44 5.37 -9.71
C LYS A 47 -4.30 4.29 -10.34
N PRO A 48 -5.52 4.62 -10.83
CA PRO A 48 -6.43 3.63 -11.38
C PRO A 48 -5.86 2.81 -12.53
N GLU A 49 -4.97 3.41 -13.32
CA GLU A 49 -4.39 2.75 -14.49
C GLU A 49 -2.98 2.21 -14.27
N GLY A 50 -2.42 2.48 -13.10
CA GLY A 50 -1.03 2.13 -12.80
C GLY A 50 -0.83 0.84 -12.04
N PHE A 51 -1.90 0.19 -11.60
CA PHE A 51 -1.79 -1.01 -10.78
C PHE A 51 -2.05 -2.28 -11.59
N ASP A 52 -1.07 -3.18 -11.63
CA ASP A 52 -1.19 -4.46 -12.32
C ASP A 52 -0.59 -5.57 -11.46
N GLU A 53 -0.46 -6.77 -12.04
CA GLU A 53 0.04 -7.94 -11.32
C GLU A 53 1.51 -7.84 -10.89
N HIS A 54 2.24 -6.86 -11.40
CA HIS A 54 3.64 -6.61 -11.03
C HIS A 54 3.77 -5.46 -10.03
N SER A 55 2.67 -4.83 -9.67
CA SER A 55 2.67 -3.69 -8.76
C SER A 55 2.65 -4.13 -7.30
N ASP A 56 3.28 -3.32 -6.45
CA ASP A 56 3.26 -3.50 -5.01
C ASP A 56 2.34 -2.46 -4.38
N VAL A 57 1.77 -2.81 -3.23
CA VAL A 57 1.08 -1.82 -2.40
C VAL A 57 2.12 -1.15 -1.52
N ASP A 58 2.34 0.14 -1.73
CA ASP A 58 3.34 0.92 -1.01
C ASP A 58 2.71 1.69 0.14
N ILE A 59 3.15 1.42 1.36
CA ILE A 59 2.60 1.97 2.59
C ILE A 59 3.69 2.70 3.37
N ALA A 60 3.38 3.90 3.85
CA ALA A 60 4.25 4.62 4.78
C ALA A 60 3.53 4.74 6.12
N VAL A 61 4.25 4.50 7.20
CA VAL A 61 3.69 4.49 8.55
C VAL A 61 4.43 5.50 9.41
N LYS A 62 3.69 6.33 10.10
CA LYS A 62 4.23 7.30 11.04
C LYS A 62 3.92 6.85 12.47
N THR A 63 4.95 6.88 13.30
CA THR A 63 4.86 6.58 14.74
C THR A 63 4.44 5.15 15.05
N LEU A 64 5.41 4.25 14.94
CA LEU A 64 5.24 2.88 15.39
C LEU A 64 6.51 2.49 16.14
N THR A 65 6.38 1.89 17.32
CA THR A 65 7.53 1.51 18.12
C THR A 65 8.31 0.37 17.47
N GLU A 66 9.61 0.32 17.73
CA GLU A 66 10.47 -0.74 17.23
C GLU A 66 9.98 -2.13 17.60
N GLU A 67 9.44 -2.28 18.81
CA GLU A 67 8.93 -3.56 19.30
C GLU A 67 7.80 -4.10 18.44
N LYS A 68 6.98 -3.21 17.89
CA LYS A 68 5.81 -3.58 17.10
C LYS A 68 6.10 -3.82 15.63
N LYS A 69 7.20 -3.27 15.11
CA LYS A 69 7.49 -3.35 13.67
C LYS A 69 7.53 -4.76 13.12
N LEU A 70 8.26 -5.65 13.77
CA LEU A 70 8.39 -7.03 13.30
C LEU A 70 7.05 -7.79 13.36
N SER A 71 6.33 -7.62 14.46
CA SER A 71 5.03 -8.24 14.63
C SER A 71 4.03 -7.73 13.58
N VAL A 72 4.05 -6.43 13.33
CA VAL A 72 3.20 -5.79 12.33
C VAL A 72 3.52 -6.31 10.94
N GLU A 73 4.79 -6.41 10.58
CA GLU A 73 5.19 -6.92 9.27
C GLU A 73 4.65 -8.33 9.02
N ARG A 74 4.71 -9.19 10.02
CA ARG A 74 4.16 -10.55 9.93
C ARG A 74 2.65 -10.54 9.73
N LYS A 75 1.95 -9.68 10.45
CA LYS A 75 0.50 -9.55 10.32
C LYS A 75 0.11 -9.01 8.95
N LEU A 76 0.91 -8.08 8.42
CA LEU A 76 0.70 -7.55 7.07
C LEU A 76 0.88 -8.63 6.00
N GLU A 77 1.83 -9.53 6.17
CA GLU A 77 2.02 -10.66 5.28
C GLU A 77 0.77 -11.55 5.21
N ASP A 78 0.08 -11.69 6.33
CA ASP A 78 -1.17 -12.45 6.37
C ASP A 78 -2.32 -11.73 5.66
N ILE A 79 -2.30 -10.41 5.62
CA ILE A 79 -3.30 -9.61 4.92
C ILE A 79 -3.03 -9.62 3.41
N PHE A 80 -1.79 -9.39 3.00
CA PHE A 80 -1.41 -9.32 1.59
C PHE A 80 -0.99 -10.69 1.05
N VAL A 81 -1.96 -11.58 0.91
CA VAL A 81 -1.70 -12.97 0.51
C VAL A 81 -1.27 -13.09 -0.95
N ASP A 82 -1.96 -12.40 -1.85
CA ASP A 82 -1.75 -12.52 -3.30
C ASP A 82 -1.11 -11.29 -3.94
N ILE A 83 -0.90 -10.24 -3.16
CA ILE A 83 -0.40 -8.96 -3.67
C ILE A 83 0.82 -8.58 -2.84
N ALA A 84 1.91 -8.26 -3.50
CA ALA A 84 3.12 -7.81 -2.82
C ALA A 84 2.89 -6.45 -2.17
N PHE A 85 3.54 -6.21 -1.06
CA PHE A 85 3.49 -4.93 -0.37
C PHE A 85 4.88 -4.52 0.11
N ASP A 86 5.03 -3.24 0.33
CA ASP A 86 6.25 -2.68 0.91
C ASP A 86 5.84 -1.66 1.96
N VAL A 87 6.46 -1.72 3.13
CA VAL A 87 6.15 -0.81 4.22
C VAL A 87 7.39 -0.01 4.61
N VAL A 88 7.23 1.29 4.70
CA VAL A 88 8.27 2.23 5.08
C VAL A 88 7.87 2.88 6.39
N PHE A 89 8.75 2.82 7.39
CA PHE A 89 8.53 3.50 8.67
C PHE A 89 9.20 4.87 8.61
N LEU A 90 8.41 5.93 8.71
CA LEU A 90 8.90 7.29 8.50
C LEU A 90 9.95 7.76 9.51
N GLU A 91 10.02 7.12 10.68
CA GLU A 91 11.04 7.42 11.69
C GLU A 91 12.39 6.79 11.35
N ASP A 92 12.40 5.79 10.47
CA ASP A 92 13.64 5.13 10.09
C ASP A 92 14.41 5.98 9.08
N GLU A 93 15.67 5.62 8.90
CA GLU A 93 16.48 6.24 7.85
C GLU A 93 16.04 5.67 6.51
N ILE A 94 15.43 6.51 5.69
CA ILE A 94 14.96 6.13 4.36
C ILE A 94 15.60 7.01 3.30
N ARG A 95 15.66 6.50 2.08
CA ARG A 95 16.23 7.25 0.95
C ARG A 95 15.46 8.55 0.74
N SER A 96 16.18 9.60 0.41
CA SER A 96 15.58 10.92 0.16
C SER A 96 14.56 10.89 -0.98
N GLU A 97 14.82 10.10 -2.03
CA GLU A 97 13.89 9.95 -3.15
C GLU A 97 12.55 9.37 -2.72
N ILE A 98 12.59 8.38 -1.83
CA ILE A 98 11.38 7.76 -1.30
C ILE A 98 10.62 8.74 -0.42
N ARG A 99 11.34 9.46 0.45
CA ARG A 99 10.73 10.47 1.32
C ARG A 99 10.06 11.58 0.52
N GLU A 100 10.73 12.09 -0.50
CA GLU A 100 10.18 13.10 -1.39
C GLU A 100 8.94 12.60 -2.12
N ARG A 101 8.96 11.34 -2.56
CA ARG A 101 7.83 10.73 -3.24
C ARG A 101 6.63 10.63 -2.31
N ILE A 102 6.84 10.21 -1.07
CA ILE A 102 5.78 10.13 -0.06
C ILE A 102 5.20 11.50 0.21
N GLN A 103 6.04 12.53 0.34
CA GLN A 103 5.60 13.89 0.58
C GLN A 103 4.79 14.45 -0.59
N ARG A 104 5.16 14.10 -1.81
CA ARG A 104 4.50 14.60 -3.03
C ARG A 104 3.21 13.84 -3.36
N GLU A 105 3.23 12.51 -3.21
CA GLU A 105 2.14 11.65 -3.67
C GLU A 105 1.33 11.00 -2.55
N GLY A 106 1.89 10.90 -1.37
CA GLY A 106 1.28 10.16 -0.27
C GLY A 106 -0.10 10.69 0.11
N MET A 107 -1.04 9.77 0.28
CA MET A 107 -2.38 10.08 0.75
C MET A 107 -2.67 9.32 2.03
N THR A 108 -3.15 10.03 3.02
CA THR A 108 -3.52 9.42 4.29
C THR A 108 -4.67 8.43 4.06
N TRP A 109 -4.45 7.20 4.48
CA TRP A 109 -5.47 6.17 4.44
C TRP A 109 -6.13 6.12 5.81
N LYS A 110 -7.37 6.56 5.86
CA LYS A 110 -8.07 6.68 7.13
C LYS A 110 -8.52 5.33 7.66
N ARG A 111 -8.69 5.32 8.96
CA ARG A 111 -9.17 4.17 9.69
C ARG A 111 -10.60 3.82 9.32
#